data_1abe0d0f7a265a2bc51ca4648d9b7ddd
#
_entry.id   1abe0d0f7a265a2bc51ca4648d9b7ddd
#
_cell.length_a   1.000
_cell.length_b   1.000
_cell.length_c   1.000
_cell.angle_alpha   90.00
_cell.angle_beta   90.00
_cell.angle_gamma   90.00
#
_symmetry.space_group_name_H-M   'P 1'
#
loop_
_entity.id
_entity.type
_entity.pdbx_description
1 polymer ?
#
loop_
_entity_poly.entity_id
_entity_poly.type
_entity_poly.pdbx_seq_one_letter_code
_entity_poly.pdbx_strand_id
1 'polypeptide(L)'
;MHFSTDSNIPLNQLVNLYNDVGWSNYTTNPTKLKEAIINSLHVLSLWENEKLIGLIRTLGDGISIIYIQDILILKPFQNKGLGSQLLTTTLNKYQNVMQVVLLTDNTDKTRHFYEKYGLFSNDKYHTVAFMLFRHTL
;
A
#
# COMPACT_ATOMS: atom_id res chain seq x y z
N MET A 1 9.53 -2.91 -17.19
CA MET A 1 8.66 -2.52 -16.08
C MET A 1 7.97 -1.20 -16.36
N HIS A 2 6.72 -1.09 -15.99
CA HIS A 2 6.00 0.17 -16.10
C HIS A 2 5.04 0.36 -14.93
N PHE A 3 4.78 1.63 -14.59
CA PHE A 3 3.76 2.02 -13.60
C PHE A 3 2.43 2.27 -14.29
N SER A 4 1.33 2.02 -13.57
CA SER A 4 -0.02 2.34 -14.01
C SER A 4 -0.84 2.91 -12.84
N THR A 5 -1.70 3.86 -13.15
CA THR A 5 -2.67 4.41 -12.18
C THR A 5 -4.09 3.89 -12.42
N ASP A 6 -4.26 2.95 -13.34
CA ASP A 6 -5.54 2.31 -13.58
C ASP A 6 -5.90 1.38 -12.42
N SER A 7 -7.00 1.66 -11.74
CA SER A 7 -7.50 0.84 -10.63
C SER A 7 -8.26 -0.40 -11.09
N ASN A 8 -8.56 -0.52 -12.38
CA ASN A 8 -9.20 -1.70 -12.93
C ASN A 8 -8.17 -2.81 -13.22
N ILE A 9 -7.67 -3.40 -12.16
CA ILE A 9 -6.66 -4.46 -12.23
C ILE A 9 -7.35 -5.82 -12.35
N PRO A 10 -6.92 -6.71 -13.26
CA PRO A 10 -7.50 -8.05 -13.37
C PRO A 10 -7.48 -8.80 -12.03
N LEU A 11 -8.58 -9.46 -11.73
CA LEU A 11 -8.79 -10.12 -10.44
C LEU A 11 -7.72 -11.17 -10.12
N ASN A 12 -7.33 -11.97 -11.12
CA ASN A 12 -6.30 -13.00 -10.96
C ASN A 12 -4.94 -12.38 -10.59
N GLN A 13 -4.62 -11.20 -11.10
CA GLN A 13 -3.38 -10.50 -10.78
C GLN A 13 -3.39 -10.01 -9.33
N LEU A 14 -4.51 -9.45 -8.86
CA LEU A 14 -4.67 -9.03 -7.48
C LEU A 14 -4.55 -10.21 -6.52
N VAL A 15 -5.26 -11.28 -6.78
CA VAL A 15 -5.23 -12.50 -5.94
C VAL A 15 -3.82 -13.07 -5.86
N ASN A 16 -3.13 -13.14 -7.00
CA ASN A 16 -1.75 -13.62 -7.04
C ASN A 16 -0.82 -12.78 -6.18
N LEU A 17 -0.89 -11.46 -6.30
CA LEU A 17 -0.01 -10.55 -5.53
C LEU A 17 -0.29 -10.64 -4.03
N TYR A 18 -1.55 -10.53 -3.61
CA TYR A 18 -1.91 -10.54 -2.20
C TYR A 18 -1.62 -11.88 -1.53
N ASN A 19 -1.86 -13.00 -2.22
CA ASN A 19 -1.51 -14.32 -1.70
C ASN A 19 -0.01 -14.53 -1.59
N ASP A 20 0.76 -14.06 -2.56
CA ASP A 20 2.22 -14.22 -2.56
C ASP A 20 2.86 -13.58 -1.32
N VAL A 21 2.36 -12.43 -0.91
CA VAL A 21 2.86 -11.74 0.31
C VAL A 21 2.20 -12.23 1.60
N GLY A 22 1.32 -13.21 1.53
CA GLY A 22 0.69 -13.84 2.69
C GLY A 22 -0.53 -13.11 3.25
N TRP A 23 -1.11 -12.18 2.50
CA TRP A 23 -2.28 -11.40 2.94
C TRP A 23 -3.59 -12.06 2.52
N SER A 24 -3.77 -13.30 2.96
CA SER A 24 -4.94 -14.12 2.63
C SER A 24 -6.26 -13.57 3.18
N ASN A 25 -6.21 -12.73 4.21
CA ASN A 25 -7.39 -12.04 4.73
C ASN A 25 -8.08 -11.14 3.68
N TYR A 26 -7.34 -10.68 2.67
CA TYR A 26 -7.89 -9.94 1.53
C TYR A 26 -8.45 -10.85 0.45
N THR A 27 -7.89 -12.03 0.26
CA THR A 27 -8.22 -12.92 -0.86
C THR A 27 -9.32 -13.93 -0.55
N THR A 28 -9.85 -13.93 0.67
CA THR A 28 -11.01 -14.77 1.08
C THR A 28 -12.23 -14.44 0.22
N ASN A 29 -12.40 -13.17 -0.14
CA ASN A 29 -13.46 -12.72 -1.05
C ASN A 29 -12.83 -11.84 -2.15
N PRO A 30 -12.38 -12.44 -3.26
CA PRO A 30 -11.68 -11.71 -4.31
C PRO A 30 -12.47 -10.57 -4.94
N THR A 31 -13.79 -10.74 -5.06
CA THR A 31 -14.67 -9.69 -5.62
C THR A 31 -14.67 -8.45 -4.74
N LYS A 32 -14.72 -8.61 -3.42
CA LYS A 32 -14.62 -7.49 -2.47
C LYS A 32 -13.25 -6.85 -2.48
N LEU A 33 -12.19 -7.63 -2.66
CA LEU A 33 -10.85 -7.07 -2.82
C LEU A 33 -10.80 -6.14 -4.03
N LYS A 34 -11.31 -6.57 -5.17
CA LYS A 34 -11.36 -5.72 -6.37
C LYS A 34 -12.21 -4.46 -6.15
N GLU A 35 -13.34 -4.60 -5.48
CA GLU A 35 -14.18 -3.46 -5.11
C GLU A 35 -13.42 -2.46 -4.23
N ALA A 36 -12.68 -2.93 -3.23
CA ALA A 36 -11.85 -2.08 -2.38
C ALA A 36 -10.77 -1.34 -3.17
N ILE A 37 -10.12 -2.01 -4.11
CA ILE A 37 -9.13 -1.39 -4.99
C ILE A 37 -9.76 -0.26 -5.82
N ILE A 38 -10.90 -0.52 -6.45
CA ILE A 38 -11.60 0.46 -7.29
C ILE A 38 -12.07 1.68 -6.48
N ASN A 39 -12.47 1.47 -5.23
CA ASN A 39 -12.95 2.54 -4.34
C ASN A 39 -11.83 3.28 -3.61
N SER A 40 -10.58 2.97 -3.88
CA SER A 40 -9.43 3.68 -3.28
C SER A 40 -9.29 5.08 -3.88
N LEU A 41 -8.73 6.00 -3.10
CA LEU A 41 -8.41 7.35 -3.58
C LEU A 41 -7.42 7.29 -4.75
N HIS A 42 -6.40 6.45 -4.62
CA HIS A 42 -5.36 6.30 -5.61
C HIS A 42 -4.71 4.92 -5.50
N VAL A 43 -4.43 4.33 -6.63
CA VAL A 43 -3.69 3.07 -6.75
C VAL A 43 -2.56 3.30 -7.74
N LEU A 44 -1.34 2.99 -7.33
CA LEU A 44 -0.19 2.94 -8.23
C LEU A 44 0.28 1.50 -8.29
N SER A 45 0.25 0.93 -9.48
CA SER A 45 0.67 -0.45 -9.72
C SER A 45 1.93 -0.50 -10.57
N LEU A 46 2.72 -1.55 -10.36
CA LEU A 46 3.97 -1.79 -11.08
C LEU A 46 3.85 -3.12 -11.80
N TRP A 47 4.21 -3.12 -13.07
CA TRP A 47 4.03 -4.25 -13.98
C TRP A 47 5.33 -4.63 -14.67
N GLU A 48 5.53 -5.92 -14.83
CA GLU A 48 6.51 -6.48 -15.75
C GLU A 48 5.74 -7.27 -16.81
N ASN A 49 5.73 -6.73 -18.05
CA ASN A 49 4.84 -7.21 -19.10
C ASN A 49 3.38 -7.17 -18.61
N GLU A 50 2.69 -8.30 -18.61
CA GLU A 50 1.30 -8.40 -18.17
C GLU A 50 1.16 -8.88 -16.70
N LYS A 51 2.27 -8.98 -15.97
CA LYS A 51 2.30 -9.46 -14.60
C LYS A 51 2.36 -8.28 -13.62
N LEU A 52 1.40 -8.24 -12.72
CA LEU A 52 1.41 -7.30 -11.59
C LEU A 52 2.48 -7.73 -10.59
N ILE A 53 3.49 -6.90 -10.39
CA ILE A 53 4.60 -7.20 -9.48
C ILE A 53 4.61 -6.35 -8.22
N GLY A 54 3.86 -5.27 -8.20
CA GLY A 54 3.76 -4.41 -7.02
C GLY A 54 2.58 -3.48 -7.08
N LEU A 55 2.20 -2.95 -5.90
CA LEU A 55 1.06 -2.06 -5.76
C LEU A 55 1.19 -1.25 -4.47
N ILE A 56 0.79 0.02 -4.53
CA ILE A 56 0.51 0.85 -3.36
C ILE A 56 -0.92 1.37 -3.48
N ARG A 57 -1.66 1.29 -2.37
CA ARG A 57 -3.06 1.69 -2.31
C ARG A 57 -3.26 2.74 -1.24
N THR A 58 -3.87 3.86 -1.63
CA THR A 58 -4.00 5.07 -0.82
C THR A 58 -5.47 5.44 -0.66
N LEU A 59 -5.87 5.76 0.57
CA LEU A 59 -7.21 6.18 0.96
C LEU A 59 -7.15 7.59 1.55
N GLY A 60 -8.29 8.26 1.66
CA GLY A 60 -8.39 9.58 2.28
C GLY A 60 -9.02 10.62 1.37
N ASP A 61 -8.99 11.88 1.81
CA ASP A 61 -9.52 12.99 1.02
C ASP A 61 -8.48 13.62 0.06
N GLY A 62 -7.20 13.27 0.23
CA GLY A 62 -6.12 13.82 -0.61
C GLY A 62 -5.76 15.26 -0.31
N ILE A 63 -6.32 15.85 0.74
CA ILE A 63 -6.16 17.26 1.14
C ILE A 63 -5.64 17.35 2.57
N SER A 64 -6.41 16.85 3.54
CA SER A 64 -6.02 16.84 4.94
C SER A 64 -5.29 15.57 5.34
N ILE A 65 -5.57 14.48 4.66
CA ILE A 65 -4.98 13.18 4.98
C ILE A 65 -4.95 12.27 3.76
N ILE A 66 -3.88 11.49 3.68
CA ILE A 66 -3.87 10.22 2.98
C ILE A 66 -3.49 9.12 3.97
N TYR A 67 -4.11 7.95 3.81
CA TYR A 67 -3.78 6.74 4.53
C TYR A 67 -3.26 5.71 3.53
N ILE A 68 -2.03 5.25 3.73
CA ILE A 68 -1.47 4.17 2.90
C ILE A 68 -1.93 2.85 3.49
N GLN A 69 -2.87 2.21 2.82
CA GLN A 69 -3.47 0.96 3.28
C GLN A 69 -2.59 -0.24 2.97
N ASP A 70 -2.11 -0.33 1.74
CA ASP A 70 -1.31 -1.46 1.27
C ASP A 70 -0.10 -0.97 0.51
N ILE A 71 1.03 -1.63 0.70
CA ILE A 71 2.21 -1.56 -0.14
C ILE A 71 2.76 -2.98 -0.28
N LEU A 72 2.78 -3.50 -1.48
CA LEU A 72 3.04 -4.90 -1.78
C LEU A 72 4.03 -5.03 -2.93
N ILE A 73 5.00 -5.93 -2.79
CA ILE A 73 5.89 -6.36 -3.88
C ILE A 73 5.94 -7.88 -3.88
N LEU A 74 5.77 -8.50 -5.04
CA LEU A 74 5.96 -9.95 -5.19
C LEU A 74 7.32 -10.38 -4.64
N LYS A 75 7.37 -11.48 -3.91
CA LYS A 75 8.59 -11.95 -3.23
C LYS A 75 9.83 -11.98 -4.13
N PRO A 76 9.77 -12.51 -5.37
CA PRO A 76 10.95 -12.52 -6.25
C PRO A 76 11.48 -11.14 -6.62
N PHE A 77 10.67 -10.09 -6.46
CA PHE A 77 11.01 -8.71 -6.83
C PHE A 77 11.33 -7.84 -5.62
N GLN A 78 11.28 -8.39 -4.41
CA GLN A 78 11.61 -7.66 -3.18
C GLN A 78 13.11 -7.37 -3.06
N ASN A 79 13.46 -6.41 -2.20
CA ASN A 79 14.83 -5.98 -1.93
C ASN A 79 15.57 -5.41 -3.16
N LYS A 80 14.84 -4.83 -4.09
CA LYS A 80 15.34 -4.19 -5.32
C LYS A 80 14.96 -2.71 -5.41
N GLY A 81 14.48 -2.13 -4.32
CA GLY A 81 14.09 -0.71 -4.27
C GLY A 81 12.73 -0.39 -4.89
N LEU A 82 11.93 -1.39 -5.27
CA LEU A 82 10.63 -1.15 -5.93
C LEU A 82 9.58 -0.62 -4.96
N GLY A 83 9.57 -1.10 -3.73
CA GLY A 83 8.71 -0.55 -2.67
C GLY A 83 9.01 0.92 -2.40
N SER A 84 10.29 1.29 -2.40
CA SER A 84 10.73 2.68 -2.28
C SER A 84 10.22 3.53 -3.44
N GLN A 85 10.26 3.02 -4.66
CA GLN A 85 9.75 3.74 -5.83
C GLN A 85 8.22 3.97 -5.74
N LEU A 86 7.46 2.97 -5.32
CA LEU A 86 6.03 3.11 -5.09
C LEU A 86 5.74 4.16 -4.02
N LEU A 87 6.43 4.09 -2.90
CA LEU A 87 6.24 5.02 -1.78
C LEU A 87 6.62 6.45 -2.17
N THR A 88 7.80 6.66 -2.74
CA THR A 88 8.26 8.02 -3.08
C THR A 88 7.41 8.65 -4.17
N THR A 89 6.96 7.88 -5.16
CA THR A 89 6.05 8.39 -6.20
C THR A 89 4.72 8.84 -5.58
N THR A 90 4.18 8.08 -4.64
CA THR A 90 2.95 8.43 -3.95
C THR A 90 3.13 9.65 -3.05
N LEU A 91 4.21 9.72 -2.27
CA LEU A 91 4.50 10.87 -1.42
C LEU A 91 4.69 12.15 -2.25
N ASN A 92 5.33 12.06 -3.39
CA ASN A 92 5.51 13.20 -4.29
C ASN A 92 4.19 13.69 -4.90
N LYS A 93 3.30 12.75 -5.27
CA LYS A 93 1.95 13.09 -5.75
C LYS A 93 1.17 13.88 -4.70
N TYR A 94 1.28 13.49 -3.45
CA TYR A 94 0.54 14.09 -2.33
C TYR A 94 1.41 14.97 -1.43
N GLN A 95 2.42 15.62 -2.00
CA GLN A 95 3.35 16.46 -1.24
C GLN A 95 2.68 17.62 -0.47
N ASN A 96 1.48 18.02 -0.88
CA ASN A 96 0.74 19.12 -0.26
C ASN A 96 -0.36 18.64 0.71
N VAL A 97 -0.53 17.33 0.92
CA VAL A 97 -1.48 16.82 1.92
C VAL A 97 -0.98 17.14 3.33
N MET A 98 -1.91 17.47 4.24
CA MET A 98 -1.55 17.85 5.60
C MET A 98 -0.82 16.74 6.35
N GLN A 99 -1.28 15.49 6.22
CA GLN A 99 -0.65 14.36 6.91
C GLN A 99 -0.74 13.07 6.11
N VAL A 100 0.27 12.23 6.31
CA VAL A 100 0.32 10.86 5.78
C VAL A 100 0.33 9.89 6.96
N VAL A 101 -0.56 8.91 6.95
CA VAL A 101 -0.70 7.92 8.03
C VAL A 101 -0.69 6.52 7.44
N LEU A 102 -0.11 5.58 8.16
CA LEU A 102 -0.19 4.15 7.86
C LEU A 102 -0.02 3.32 9.12
N LEU A 103 -0.50 2.09 9.09
CA LEU A 103 -0.21 1.06 10.09
C LEU A 103 0.67 0.00 9.43
N THR A 104 1.64 -0.50 10.15
CA THR A 104 2.59 -1.49 9.64
C THR A 104 3.08 -2.40 10.76
N ASP A 105 3.81 -3.46 10.38
CA ASP A 105 4.42 -4.36 11.34
C ASP A 105 5.46 -3.63 12.19
N ASN A 106 5.50 -3.96 13.47
CA ASN A 106 6.47 -3.40 14.40
C ASN A 106 7.78 -4.19 14.35
N THR A 107 8.55 -3.99 13.29
CA THR A 107 9.89 -4.56 13.12
C THR A 107 10.90 -3.46 12.84
N ASP A 108 12.16 -3.68 13.18
CA ASP A 108 13.22 -2.71 12.91
C ASP A 108 13.37 -2.44 11.41
N LYS A 109 13.25 -3.47 10.58
CA LYS A 109 13.33 -3.34 9.12
C LYS A 109 12.24 -2.42 8.58
N THR A 110 11.00 -2.62 9.01
CA THR A 110 9.85 -1.83 8.55
C THR A 110 9.91 -0.40 9.08
N ARG A 111 10.27 -0.22 10.36
CA ARG A 111 10.48 1.11 10.94
C ARG A 111 11.55 1.88 10.16
N HIS A 112 12.69 1.26 9.90
CA HIS A 112 13.79 1.89 9.15
C HIS A 112 13.36 2.28 7.74
N PHE A 113 12.59 1.42 7.06
CA PHE A 113 12.07 1.71 5.72
C PHE A 113 11.27 3.01 5.68
N TYR A 114 10.32 3.19 6.60
CA TYR A 114 9.48 4.38 6.62
C TYR A 114 10.20 5.62 7.16
N GLU A 115 11.02 5.46 8.19
CA GLU A 115 11.80 6.57 8.78
C GLU A 115 12.74 7.21 7.74
N LYS A 116 13.29 6.42 6.84
CA LYS A 116 14.14 6.89 5.75
C LYS A 116 13.43 7.92 4.86
N TYR A 117 12.12 7.85 4.75
CA TYR A 117 11.31 8.76 3.94
C TYR A 117 10.58 9.83 4.75
N GLY A 118 10.98 10.03 5.99
CA GLY A 118 10.48 11.10 6.85
C GLY A 118 9.21 10.76 7.62
N LEU A 119 8.75 9.49 7.62
CA LEU A 119 7.66 9.05 8.47
C LEU A 119 8.20 8.58 9.82
N PHE A 120 7.52 8.91 10.90
CA PHE A 120 7.93 8.54 12.25
C PHE A 120 6.80 7.83 12.96
N SER A 121 7.14 6.96 13.92
CA SER A 121 6.18 6.36 14.83
C SER A 121 5.41 7.48 15.56
N ASN A 122 4.07 7.39 15.55
CA ASN A 122 3.22 8.47 16.03
C ASN A 122 3.34 8.74 17.54
N ASP A 123 3.82 7.79 18.34
CA ASP A 123 4.08 7.97 19.77
C ASP A 123 5.13 9.05 20.03
N LYS A 124 6.02 9.32 19.10
CA LYS A 124 7.00 10.42 19.19
C LYS A 124 6.34 11.80 19.15
N TYR A 125 5.09 11.87 18.71
CA TYR A 125 4.29 13.09 18.64
C TYR A 125 3.16 13.11 19.68
N HIS A 126 3.27 12.30 20.76
CA HIS A 126 2.29 12.19 21.83
C HIS A 126 0.90 11.75 21.36
N THR A 127 0.84 10.95 20.32
CA THR A 127 -0.39 10.36 19.78
C THR A 127 -0.32 8.85 19.80
N VAL A 128 -1.48 8.19 19.80
CA VAL A 128 -1.59 6.73 19.67
C VAL A 128 -2.61 6.39 18.60
N ALA A 129 -2.44 5.24 17.97
CA ALA A 129 -3.42 4.74 17.04
C ALA A 129 -4.40 3.79 17.75
N PHE A 130 -5.70 3.92 17.44
CA PHE A 130 -6.71 2.95 17.86
C PHE A 130 -7.22 2.23 16.64
N MET A 131 -7.43 0.92 16.74
CA MET A 131 -7.96 0.12 15.65
C MET A 131 -8.97 -0.90 16.16
N LEU A 132 -9.93 -1.25 15.30
CA LEU A 132 -10.87 -2.34 15.51
C LEU A 132 -10.86 -3.21 14.27
N PHE A 133 -10.34 -4.43 14.39
CA PHE A 133 -10.38 -5.42 13.32
C PHE A 133 -11.63 -6.28 13.50
N ARG A 134 -12.54 -6.25 12.52
CA ARG A 134 -13.83 -6.95 12.61
C ARG A 134 -13.80 -8.34 12.00
N HIS A 135 -13.27 -8.46 10.78
CA HIS A 135 -13.28 -9.72 10.03
C HIS A 135 -12.42 -9.59 8.76
N THR A 136 -12.10 -10.72 8.13
CA THR A 136 -11.51 -10.76 6.79
C THR A 136 -12.53 -10.37 5.72
N LEU A 137 -12.07 -10.06 4.53
CA LEU A 137 -12.97 -9.87 3.38
C LEU A 137 -13.58 -11.21 2.94
#